data_b474785435a10138af1ab2a8081558ea
#
_entry.id   b474785435a10138af1ab2a8081558ea
#
_cell.length_a   1.000
_cell.length_b   1.000
_cell.length_c   1.000
_cell.angle_alpha   90.00
_cell.angle_beta   90.00
_cell.angle_gamma   90.00
#
_symmetry.space_group_name_H-M   'P 1'
#
loop_
_entity.id
_entity.type
_entity.pdbx_description
1 polymer ?
#
loop_
_entity_poly.entity_id
_entity_poly.type
_entity_poly.pdbx_seq_one_letter_code
_entity_poly.pdbx_strand_id
1 'polypeptide(L)'
;TNSSGQAPVVLTSNKVGTYTVTASFHNGVTIQTQTTVKVTGNPSTAHVASFIADPSTIAATNSDLSTLKATVEDGSGNLIEGLTVYFALKSGSATLTSLTAVTDQNGIATTSVRGAITGSVTVSAVTTAGGMQTVDITLVAGPADASKSVLKNNRSSLKGDFTDSAELHLVLHDISGNPIKVSEGLEFVQSGTNVPYMKISAIDYSQNINGDYK
;
A
#
# COMPACT_ATOMS: atom_id res chain seq x y z
N THR A 1 12.13 -54.54 19.63
CA THR A 1 12.57 -54.63 18.22
C THR A 1 11.86 -55.78 17.55
N ASN A 2 11.61 -55.62 16.22
CA ASN A 2 11.09 -56.69 15.40
C ASN A 2 12.19 -57.75 15.10
N SER A 3 11.86 -58.80 14.30
CA SER A 3 12.81 -59.88 13.93
C SER A 3 14.03 -59.37 13.15
N SER A 4 13.99 -58.13 12.59
CA SER A 4 15.10 -57.47 11.91
C SER A 4 15.87 -56.54 12.82
N GLY A 5 15.62 -56.54 14.12
CA GLY A 5 16.28 -55.66 15.09
C GLY A 5 15.82 -54.20 15.07
N GLN A 6 14.72 -53.87 14.38
CA GLN A 6 14.20 -52.51 14.25
C GLN A 6 13.24 -52.15 15.36
N ALA A 7 13.29 -50.94 15.88
CA ALA A 7 12.35 -50.34 16.84
C ALA A 7 11.74 -49.07 16.21
N PRO A 8 10.58 -49.21 15.50
CA PRO A 8 9.95 -48.04 14.89
C PRO A 8 9.37 -47.10 15.96
N VAL A 9 9.50 -45.80 15.71
CA VAL A 9 8.87 -44.74 16.51
C VAL A 9 8.32 -43.69 15.53
N VAL A 10 7.20 -43.05 15.90
CA VAL A 10 6.58 -41.97 15.10
C VAL A 10 6.79 -40.65 15.84
N LEU A 11 7.33 -39.68 15.12
CA LEU A 11 7.41 -38.30 15.56
C LEU A 11 6.34 -37.48 14.88
N THR A 12 5.59 -36.68 15.63
CA THR A 12 4.64 -35.68 15.14
C THR A 12 4.89 -34.35 15.79
N SER A 13 4.66 -33.24 15.05
CA SER A 13 4.75 -31.88 15.57
C SER A 13 3.78 -30.97 14.80
N ASN A 14 3.17 -30.02 15.51
CA ASN A 14 2.40 -28.92 14.95
C ASN A 14 3.21 -27.59 14.93
N LYS A 15 4.49 -27.64 15.28
CA LYS A 15 5.40 -26.48 15.25
C LYS A 15 6.56 -26.74 14.29
N VAL A 16 6.85 -25.73 13.46
CA VAL A 16 8.02 -25.74 12.58
C VAL A 16 9.30 -25.71 13.40
N GLY A 17 10.34 -26.35 12.89
CA GLY A 17 11.63 -26.40 13.56
C GLY A 17 12.47 -27.59 13.14
N THR A 18 13.71 -27.62 13.63
CA THR A 18 14.60 -28.78 13.50
C THR A 18 14.64 -29.48 14.84
N TYR A 19 14.21 -30.73 14.88
CA TYR A 19 14.15 -31.57 16.06
C TYR A 19 15.25 -32.60 16.01
N THR A 20 16.06 -32.70 17.08
CA THR A 20 17.03 -33.78 17.26
C THR A 20 16.39 -34.89 18.06
N VAL A 21 16.34 -36.09 17.48
CA VAL A 21 15.84 -37.29 18.16
C VAL A 21 17.04 -38.16 18.53
N THR A 22 17.12 -38.49 19.81
CA THR A 22 18.17 -39.36 20.36
C THR A 22 17.56 -40.72 20.70
N ALA A 23 18.11 -41.81 20.17
CA ALA A 23 17.81 -43.16 20.59
C ALA A 23 18.91 -43.68 21.50
N SER A 24 18.52 -44.25 22.63
CA SER A 24 19.45 -44.85 23.59
C SER A 24 19.09 -46.31 23.86
N PHE A 25 20.10 -47.15 23.92
CA PHE A 25 19.95 -48.56 24.34
C PHE A 25 20.98 -48.84 25.46
N HIS A 26 20.51 -49.45 26.50
CA HIS A 26 21.34 -49.78 27.65
C HIS A 26 21.24 -51.29 27.98
N ASN A 27 22.31 -52.01 27.73
CA ASN A 27 22.46 -53.41 28.10
C ASN A 27 23.93 -53.66 28.50
N GLY A 28 24.32 -53.19 29.70
CA GLY A 28 25.73 -53.19 30.13
C GLY A 28 26.63 -52.17 29.48
N VAL A 29 26.34 -51.77 28.25
CA VAL A 29 26.98 -50.67 27.52
C VAL A 29 25.88 -49.72 27.01
N THR A 30 26.04 -48.41 27.21
CA THR A 30 25.11 -47.42 26.68
C THR A 30 25.49 -47.07 25.25
N ILE A 31 24.56 -47.30 24.30
CA ILE A 31 24.69 -46.88 22.91
C ILE A 31 23.69 -45.74 22.69
N GLN A 32 24.17 -44.64 22.13
CA GLN A 32 23.33 -43.50 21.74
C GLN A 32 23.58 -43.15 20.29
N THR A 33 22.50 -42.88 19.57
CA THR A 33 22.54 -42.35 18.22
C THR A 33 21.51 -41.22 18.08
N GLN A 34 21.80 -40.29 17.19
CA GLN A 34 20.95 -39.11 16.96
C GLN A 34 20.64 -38.96 15.49
N THR A 35 19.47 -38.42 15.22
CA THR A 35 19.05 -37.95 13.90
C THR A 35 18.28 -36.66 14.03
N THR A 36 18.21 -35.89 12.94
CA THR A 36 17.47 -34.65 12.89
C THR A 36 16.28 -34.77 11.95
N VAL A 37 15.14 -34.19 12.35
CA VAL A 37 13.93 -34.08 11.53
C VAL A 37 13.55 -32.62 11.45
N LYS A 38 13.46 -32.08 10.21
CA LYS A 38 12.95 -30.74 9.95
C LYS A 38 11.44 -30.80 9.75
N VAL A 39 10.71 -30.09 10.59
CA VAL A 39 9.25 -29.87 10.44
C VAL A 39 9.05 -28.52 9.76
N THR A 40 8.31 -28.49 8.67
CA THR A 40 7.96 -27.30 7.90
C THR A 40 6.49 -26.97 8.04
N GLY A 41 6.09 -25.71 7.74
CA GLY A 41 4.69 -25.33 7.68
C GLY A 41 3.90 -26.16 6.65
N ASN A 42 2.61 -26.32 6.88
CA ASN A 42 1.72 -27.08 6.02
C ASN A 42 1.09 -26.20 4.92
N PRO A 43 1.54 -26.25 3.66
CA PRO A 43 1.01 -25.40 2.60
C PRO A 43 -0.45 -25.69 2.24
N SER A 44 -1.00 -26.86 2.59
CA SER A 44 -2.40 -27.21 2.30
C SER A 44 -3.40 -26.44 3.17
N THR A 45 -2.95 -25.86 4.29
CA THR A 45 -3.75 -25.04 5.20
C THR A 45 -3.28 -23.59 5.24
N ALA A 46 -2.44 -23.21 4.27
CA ALA A 46 -1.87 -21.88 4.18
C ALA A 46 -2.94 -20.81 3.94
N HIS A 47 -2.84 -19.71 4.65
CA HIS A 47 -3.70 -18.53 4.47
C HIS A 47 -2.92 -17.24 4.72
N VAL A 48 -3.43 -16.15 4.18
CA VAL A 48 -2.91 -14.82 4.48
C VAL A 48 -3.44 -14.42 5.86
N ALA A 49 -2.57 -14.44 6.88
CA ALA A 49 -2.92 -14.10 8.25
C ALA A 49 -2.99 -12.58 8.45
N SER A 50 -2.13 -11.82 7.75
CA SER A 50 -2.10 -10.37 7.79
C SER A 50 -1.75 -9.81 6.42
N PHE A 51 -2.41 -8.70 6.04
CA PHE A 51 -2.11 -7.97 4.82
C PHE A 51 -2.15 -6.47 5.10
N ILE A 52 -1.02 -5.79 4.94
CA ILE A 52 -0.84 -4.38 5.29
C ILE A 52 -0.24 -3.58 4.15
N ALA A 53 -0.53 -2.28 4.13
CA ALA A 53 0.04 -1.28 3.22
C ALA A 53 0.85 -0.25 4.02
N ASP A 54 2.06 0.03 3.59
CA ASP A 54 2.94 1.00 4.24
C ASP A 54 3.70 1.83 3.19
N PRO A 55 3.44 3.16 3.15
CA PRO A 55 2.37 3.90 3.83
C PRO A 55 0.97 3.57 3.27
N SER A 56 -0.09 3.69 4.08
CA SER A 56 -1.47 3.49 3.64
C SER A 56 -2.04 4.65 2.82
N THR A 57 -1.33 5.78 2.77
CA THR A 57 -1.68 6.95 1.96
C THR A 57 -0.47 7.38 1.16
N ILE A 58 -0.63 7.55 -0.15
CA ILE A 58 0.40 8.00 -1.08
C ILE A 58 -0.14 9.08 -2.01
N ALA A 59 0.75 9.89 -2.60
CA ALA A 59 0.35 10.84 -3.63
C ALA A 59 0.07 10.13 -4.97
N ALA A 60 -0.96 10.60 -5.67
CA ALA A 60 -1.39 10.09 -6.98
C ALA A 60 -0.53 10.65 -8.12
N THR A 61 0.79 10.55 -7.99
CA THR A 61 1.80 11.04 -8.94
C THR A 61 2.25 9.98 -9.94
N ASN A 62 1.80 8.73 -9.76
CA ASN A 62 2.26 7.52 -10.46
C ASN A 62 3.74 7.16 -10.19
N SER A 63 4.43 7.87 -9.33
CA SER A 63 5.81 7.59 -8.89
C SER A 63 5.87 7.11 -7.43
N ASP A 64 4.98 7.63 -6.58
CA ASP A 64 4.92 7.25 -5.18
C ASP A 64 4.39 5.82 -5.02
N LEU A 65 5.02 5.07 -4.13
CA LEU A 65 4.73 3.66 -3.92
C LEU A 65 4.25 3.41 -2.48
N SER A 66 3.21 2.61 -2.35
CA SER A 66 2.87 1.94 -1.09
C SER A 66 3.36 0.49 -1.16
N THR A 67 4.11 0.05 -0.17
CA THR A 67 4.58 -1.32 -0.05
C THR A 67 3.51 -2.17 0.62
N LEU A 68 3.14 -3.28 -0.03
CA LEU A 68 2.14 -4.22 0.44
C LEU A 68 2.85 -5.48 0.96
N LYS A 69 2.56 -5.86 2.22
CA LYS A 69 3.17 -7.03 2.86
C LYS A 69 2.07 -8.01 3.29
N ALA A 70 2.12 -9.22 2.74
CA ALA A 70 1.24 -10.32 3.11
C ALA A 70 2.02 -11.35 3.94
N THR A 71 1.58 -11.58 5.18
CA THR A 71 2.14 -12.63 6.06
C THR A 71 1.31 -13.88 5.90
N VAL A 72 1.96 -15.00 5.63
CA VAL A 72 1.32 -16.30 5.39
C VAL A 72 1.66 -17.29 6.50
N GLU A 73 0.62 -17.88 7.05
CA GLU A 73 0.69 -18.91 8.09
C GLU A 73 -0.09 -20.17 7.67
N ASP A 74 0.24 -21.32 8.26
CA ASP A 74 -0.58 -22.52 8.19
C ASP A 74 -1.69 -22.53 9.26
N GLY A 75 -2.55 -23.56 9.25
CA GLY A 75 -3.62 -23.70 10.23
C GLY A 75 -3.17 -23.86 11.69
N SER A 76 -1.88 -24.03 11.94
CA SER A 76 -1.27 -24.10 13.29
C SER A 76 -0.55 -22.80 13.68
N GLY A 77 -0.60 -21.77 12.84
CA GLY A 77 0.08 -20.48 13.05
C GLY A 77 1.58 -20.53 12.79
N ASN A 78 2.05 -21.44 11.94
CA ASN A 78 3.45 -21.44 11.53
C ASN A 78 3.63 -20.63 10.26
N LEU A 79 4.62 -19.75 10.25
CA LEU A 79 5.02 -18.99 9.07
C LEU A 79 5.50 -19.94 7.95
N ILE A 80 5.10 -19.66 6.71
CA ILE A 80 5.44 -20.51 5.56
C ILE A 80 6.38 -19.76 4.63
N GLU A 81 7.59 -20.27 4.45
CA GLU A 81 8.58 -19.84 3.46
C GLU A 81 8.32 -20.52 2.10
N GLY A 82 8.62 -19.82 1.01
CA GLY A 82 8.62 -20.38 -0.34
C GLY A 82 7.25 -20.55 -0.98
N LEU A 83 6.16 -20.00 -0.37
CA LEU A 83 4.81 -20.08 -0.92
C LEU A 83 4.50 -18.87 -1.80
N THR A 84 3.87 -19.10 -2.95
CA THR A 84 3.42 -18.03 -3.84
C THR A 84 2.13 -17.41 -3.31
N VAL A 85 2.14 -16.07 -3.18
CA VAL A 85 0.97 -15.23 -2.90
C VAL A 85 0.58 -14.50 -4.18
N TYR A 86 -0.71 -14.46 -4.47
CA TYR A 86 -1.32 -13.76 -5.60
C TYR A 86 -1.95 -12.47 -5.13
N PHE A 87 -1.61 -11.36 -5.82
CA PHE A 87 -2.17 -10.04 -5.57
C PHE A 87 -3.07 -9.61 -6.71
N ALA A 88 -4.18 -8.97 -6.38
CA ALA A 88 -5.10 -8.43 -7.38
C ALA A 88 -5.71 -7.11 -6.92
N LEU A 89 -5.86 -6.17 -7.85
CA LEU A 89 -6.67 -4.98 -7.67
C LEU A 89 -8.15 -5.38 -7.62
N LYS A 90 -8.86 -5.01 -6.55
CA LYS A 90 -10.30 -5.25 -6.38
C LYS A 90 -11.13 -4.04 -6.77
N SER A 91 -10.64 -2.84 -6.44
CA SER A 91 -11.32 -1.58 -6.78
C SER A 91 -10.32 -0.44 -6.87
N GLY A 92 -10.76 0.66 -7.47
CA GLY A 92 -9.95 1.86 -7.67
C GLY A 92 -9.09 1.81 -8.93
N SER A 93 -8.27 2.84 -9.13
CA SER A 93 -7.38 2.98 -10.29
C SER A 93 -5.93 3.02 -9.83
N ALA A 94 -5.24 1.90 -9.96
CA ALA A 94 -3.84 1.75 -9.53
C ALA A 94 -3.15 0.62 -10.31
N THR A 95 -1.83 0.56 -10.20
CA THR A 95 -0.99 -0.48 -10.80
C THR A 95 -0.16 -1.16 -9.71
N LEU A 96 -0.21 -2.48 -9.66
CA LEU A 96 0.67 -3.31 -8.85
C LEU A 96 2.01 -3.52 -9.58
N THR A 97 3.12 -3.47 -8.86
CA THR A 97 4.46 -3.74 -9.44
C THR A 97 4.66 -5.21 -9.79
N SER A 98 3.99 -6.11 -9.05
CA SER A 98 3.92 -7.54 -9.35
C SER A 98 2.58 -8.09 -8.87
N LEU A 99 2.02 -9.03 -9.65
CA LEU A 99 0.79 -9.75 -9.31
C LEU A 99 1.06 -11.00 -8.45
N THR A 100 2.33 -11.39 -8.28
CA THR A 100 2.74 -12.52 -7.45
C THR A 100 4.02 -12.21 -6.72
N ALA A 101 4.20 -12.77 -5.52
CA ALA A 101 5.47 -12.82 -4.82
C ALA A 101 5.56 -14.12 -4.03
N VAL A 102 6.78 -14.56 -3.76
CA VAL A 102 7.07 -15.75 -2.94
C VAL A 102 7.39 -15.30 -1.52
N THR A 103 6.88 -15.99 -0.52
CA THR A 103 7.14 -15.69 0.89
C THR A 103 8.60 -15.97 1.24
N ASP A 104 9.20 -15.05 1.98
CA ASP A 104 10.54 -15.17 2.56
C ASP A 104 10.56 -16.11 3.78
N GLN A 105 11.72 -16.22 4.44
CA GLN A 105 11.91 -17.02 5.66
C GLN A 105 11.02 -16.58 6.84
N ASN A 106 10.47 -15.36 6.81
CA ASN A 106 9.52 -14.82 7.79
C ASN A 106 8.06 -15.02 7.34
N GLY A 107 7.81 -15.78 6.28
CA GLY A 107 6.48 -15.99 5.71
C GLY A 107 5.90 -14.75 5.03
N ILE A 108 6.70 -13.75 4.64
CA ILE A 108 6.25 -12.47 4.10
C ILE A 108 6.45 -12.44 2.58
N ALA A 109 5.36 -12.20 1.84
CA ALA A 109 5.38 -11.85 0.42
C ALA A 109 5.12 -10.35 0.24
N THR A 110 5.90 -9.70 -0.62
CA THR A 110 5.87 -8.24 -0.80
C THR A 110 5.63 -7.87 -2.26
N THR A 111 4.76 -6.89 -2.47
CA THR A 111 4.58 -6.15 -3.73
C THR A 111 4.42 -4.67 -3.44
N SER A 112 4.23 -3.83 -4.46
CA SER A 112 3.94 -2.41 -4.25
C SER A 112 2.83 -1.95 -5.19
N VAL A 113 2.15 -0.87 -4.81
CA VAL A 113 1.09 -0.25 -5.60
C VAL A 113 1.35 1.23 -5.78
N ARG A 114 0.97 1.76 -6.95
CA ARG A 114 1.01 3.18 -7.31
C ARG A 114 -0.19 3.55 -8.16
N GLY A 115 -0.52 4.83 -8.25
CA GLY A 115 -1.60 5.32 -9.10
C GLY A 115 -1.44 6.79 -9.46
N ALA A 116 -2.18 7.22 -10.50
CA ALA A 116 -2.20 8.59 -10.99
C ALA A 116 -3.54 9.31 -10.72
N ILE A 117 -4.55 8.61 -10.19
CA ILE A 117 -5.89 9.14 -9.96
C ILE A 117 -6.18 9.05 -8.45
N THR A 118 -6.62 10.16 -7.87
CA THR A 118 -7.02 10.23 -6.45
C THR A 118 -8.21 9.33 -6.16
N GLY A 119 -8.24 8.75 -4.96
CA GLY A 119 -9.33 7.89 -4.51
C GLY A 119 -8.86 6.72 -3.66
N SER A 120 -9.79 5.88 -3.25
CA SER A 120 -9.49 4.65 -2.53
C SER A 120 -9.20 3.50 -3.50
N VAL A 121 -8.21 2.72 -3.17
CA VAL A 121 -7.78 1.53 -3.91
C VAL A 121 -7.79 0.35 -2.96
N THR A 122 -8.49 -0.73 -3.32
CA THR A 122 -8.50 -1.98 -2.55
C THR A 122 -7.70 -3.04 -3.28
N VAL A 123 -6.74 -3.63 -2.60
CA VAL A 123 -5.93 -4.75 -3.10
C VAL A 123 -6.22 -6.00 -2.27
N SER A 124 -6.24 -7.16 -2.92
CA SER A 124 -6.34 -8.46 -2.26
C SER A 124 -5.03 -9.23 -2.36
N ALA A 125 -4.76 -10.04 -1.34
CA ALA A 125 -3.73 -11.08 -1.31
C ALA A 125 -4.37 -12.43 -1.00
N VAL A 126 -3.96 -13.48 -1.70
CA VAL A 126 -4.51 -14.84 -1.52
C VAL A 126 -3.44 -15.90 -1.79
N THR A 127 -3.50 -17.02 -1.09
CA THR A 127 -2.68 -18.22 -1.37
C THR A 127 -3.44 -19.22 -2.24
N THR A 128 -2.76 -20.23 -2.78
CA THR A 128 -3.40 -21.34 -3.52
C THR A 128 -4.35 -22.19 -2.66
N ALA A 129 -4.13 -22.23 -1.35
CA ALA A 129 -5.01 -22.90 -0.40
C ALA A 129 -6.22 -22.03 0.02
N GLY A 130 -6.26 -20.76 -0.37
CA GLY A 130 -7.31 -19.80 -0.04
C GLY A 130 -6.88 -18.77 1.00
N GLY A 131 -7.82 -18.33 1.86
CA GLY A 131 -7.54 -17.36 2.91
C GLY A 131 -7.19 -15.98 2.38
N MET A 132 -8.09 -15.35 1.61
CA MET A 132 -7.92 -14.01 1.04
C MET A 132 -8.04 -12.94 2.13
N GLN A 133 -7.14 -11.97 2.09
CA GLN A 133 -7.21 -10.70 2.83
C GLN A 133 -7.20 -9.52 1.86
N THR A 134 -7.72 -8.39 2.31
CA THR A 134 -7.71 -7.13 1.56
C THR A 134 -7.12 -6.00 2.38
N VAL A 135 -6.56 -5.01 1.68
CA VAL A 135 -6.08 -3.76 2.29
C VAL A 135 -6.48 -2.59 1.40
N ASP A 136 -6.82 -1.47 2.05
CA ASP A 136 -7.15 -0.23 1.38
C ASP A 136 -5.97 0.74 1.42
N ILE A 137 -5.76 1.43 0.30
CA ILE A 137 -4.76 2.47 0.13
C ILE A 137 -5.49 3.73 -0.36
N THR A 138 -5.18 4.88 0.23
CA THR A 138 -5.71 6.16 -0.20
C THR A 138 -4.71 6.87 -1.10
N LEU A 139 -5.13 7.22 -2.31
CA LEU A 139 -4.37 8.08 -3.22
C LEU A 139 -4.90 9.51 -3.09
N VAL A 140 -4.02 10.43 -2.67
CA VAL A 140 -4.34 11.86 -2.53
C VAL A 140 -3.67 12.65 -3.65
N ALA A 141 -4.15 13.88 -3.92
CA ALA A 141 -3.45 14.75 -4.87
C ALA A 141 -2.02 15.01 -4.41
N GLY A 142 -1.09 15.02 -5.35
CA GLY A 142 0.29 15.40 -5.14
C GLY A 142 0.46 16.92 -4.95
N PRO A 143 1.70 17.42 -4.89
CA PRO A 143 1.99 18.86 -4.89
C PRO A 143 1.43 19.55 -6.14
N ALA A 144 1.10 20.85 -6.00
CA ALA A 144 0.63 21.65 -7.13
C ALA A 144 1.72 21.74 -8.21
N ASP A 145 1.31 21.54 -9.46
CA ASP A 145 2.16 21.64 -10.63
C ASP A 145 1.82 22.90 -11.45
N ALA A 146 2.80 23.75 -11.69
CA ALA A 146 2.61 25.02 -12.41
C ALA A 146 2.17 24.80 -13.87
N SER A 147 2.54 23.69 -14.49
CA SER A 147 2.15 23.37 -15.87
C SER A 147 0.72 22.88 -16.00
N LYS A 148 0.12 22.42 -14.89
CA LYS A 148 -1.25 21.91 -14.80
C LYS A 148 -2.22 22.88 -14.14
N SER A 149 -1.68 23.86 -13.39
CA SER A 149 -2.47 24.87 -12.70
C SER A 149 -2.62 26.12 -13.55
N VAL A 150 -3.72 26.83 -13.41
CA VAL A 150 -3.99 28.02 -14.23
C VAL A 150 -4.81 29.06 -13.48
N LEU A 151 -4.46 30.34 -13.66
CA LEU A 151 -5.27 31.47 -13.24
C LEU A 151 -6.14 31.91 -14.42
N LYS A 152 -7.44 31.90 -14.23
CA LYS A 152 -8.45 32.33 -15.22
C LYS A 152 -9.13 33.60 -14.74
N ASN A 153 -9.67 34.38 -15.69
CA ASN A 153 -10.59 35.49 -15.44
C ASN A 153 -11.84 35.32 -16.28
N ASN A 154 -12.97 35.83 -15.79
CA ASN A 154 -14.22 35.82 -16.52
C ASN A 154 -14.40 37.02 -17.46
N ARG A 155 -13.52 38.04 -17.35
CA ARG A 155 -13.56 39.28 -18.16
C ARG A 155 -12.17 39.81 -18.42
N SER A 156 -11.93 40.26 -19.65
CA SER A 156 -10.63 40.82 -20.06
C SER A 156 -10.52 42.33 -19.88
N SER A 157 -11.64 43.03 -19.58
CA SER A 157 -11.66 44.48 -19.37
C SER A 157 -12.73 44.89 -18.34
N LEU A 158 -12.45 45.94 -17.62
CA LEU A 158 -13.35 46.57 -16.65
C LEU A 158 -13.43 48.05 -16.87
N LYS A 159 -14.56 48.66 -16.50
CA LYS A 159 -14.67 50.13 -16.38
C LYS A 159 -13.93 50.60 -15.11
N GLY A 160 -13.23 51.72 -15.20
CA GLY A 160 -12.46 52.28 -14.07
C GLY A 160 -13.33 53.09 -13.09
N ASP A 161 -14.47 52.57 -12.65
CA ASP A 161 -15.43 53.27 -11.80
C ASP A 161 -15.70 52.60 -10.45
N PHE A 162 -14.99 51.51 -10.14
CA PHE A 162 -15.19 50.63 -8.96
C PHE A 162 -16.56 49.97 -8.85
N THR A 163 -17.44 50.10 -9.86
CA THR A 163 -18.73 49.42 -9.90
C THR A 163 -18.68 48.16 -10.72
N ASP A 164 -17.71 48.02 -11.60
CA ASP A 164 -17.46 46.89 -12.49
C ASP A 164 -16.39 45.97 -11.87
N SER A 165 -16.57 44.66 -11.97
CA SER A 165 -15.68 43.68 -11.36
C SER A 165 -15.41 42.47 -12.29
N ALA A 166 -14.28 41.83 -12.11
CA ALA A 166 -13.98 40.52 -12.70
C ALA A 166 -13.73 39.50 -11.61
N GLU A 167 -14.14 38.26 -11.87
CA GLU A 167 -13.78 37.13 -11.01
C GLU A 167 -12.48 36.49 -11.54
N LEU A 168 -11.57 36.21 -10.62
CA LEU A 168 -10.33 35.49 -10.85
C LEU A 168 -10.44 34.10 -10.24
N HIS A 169 -10.15 33.07 -11.03
CA HIS A 169 -10.22 31.68 -10.63
C HIS A 169 -8.83 31.07 -10.74
N LEU A 170 -8.24 30.69 -9.62
CA LEU A 170 -7.04 29.86 -9.57
C LEU A 170 -7.46 28.40 -9.53
N VAL A 171 -7.13 27.65 -10.57
CA VAL A 171 -7.39 26.21 -10.65
C VAL A 171 -6.09 25.47 -10.41
N LEU A 172 -6.03 24.73 -9.31
CA LEU A 172 -4.83 23.99 -8.88
C LEU A 172 -4.97 22.51 -9.20
N HIS A 173 -3.94 21.97 -9.88
CA HIS A 173 -3.80 20.54 -10.16
C HIS A 173 -2.39 20.07 -9.83
N ASP A 174 -2.27 18.78 -9.51
CA ASP A 174 -0.97 18.09 -9.44
C ASP A 174 -0.46 17.72 -10.84
N ILE A 175 0.73 17.11 -10.90
CA ILE A 175 1.37 16.69 -12.17
C ILE A 175 0.51 15.69 -12.97
N SER A 176 -0.32 14.88 -12.29
CA SER A 176 -1.23 13.91 -12.89
C SER A 176 -2.58 14.52 -13.31
N GLY A 177 -2.83 15.80 -12.99
CA GLY A 177 -4.07 16.50 -13.27
C GLY A 177 -5.15 16.30 -12.22
N ASN A 178 -4.82 15.79 -11.03
CA ASN A 178 -5.79 15.70 -9.94
C ASN A 178 -6.02 17.07 -9.31
N PRO A 179 -7.28 17.45 -9.00
CA PRO A 179 -7.58 18.72 -8.38
C PRO A 179 -7.05 18.77 -6.94
N ILE A 180 -6.42 19.90 -6.59
CA ILE A 180 -5.86 20.14 -5.27
C ILE A 180 -6.79 21.05 -4.49
N LYS A 181 -7.17 20.61 -3.27
CA LYS A 181 -7.95 21.40 -2.33
C LYS A 181 -7.03 21.96 -1.24
N VAL A 182 -7.04 23.28 -1.10
CA VAL A 182 -6.39 23.99 0.01
C VAL A 182 -7.42 24.84 0.77
N SER A 183 -7.19 25.04 2.06
CA SER A 183 -8.03 25.89 2.92
C SER A 183 -7.35 27.20 3.32
N GLU A 184 -6.07 27.35 2.96
CA GLU A 184 -5.24 28.51 3.31
C GLU A 184 -4.01 28.56 2.41
N GLY A 185 -3.22 29.65 2.55
CA GLY A 185 -1.91 29.75 1.88
C GLY A 185 -1.97 30.27 0.44
N LEU A 186 -3.13 30.66 -0.08
CA LEU A 186 -3.22 31.32 -1.39
C LEU A 186 -3.02 32.83 -1.23
N GLU A 187 -2.29 33.42 -2.17
CA GLU A 187 -2.05 34.84 -2.26
C GLU A 187 -2.21 35.32 -3.70
N PHE A 188 -2.93 36.42 -3.90
CA PHE A 188 -3.03 37.11 -5.19
C PHE A 188 -2.26 38.41 -5.11
N VAL A 189 -1.14 38.49 -5.85
CA VAL A 189 -0.25 39.66 -5.88
C VAL A 189 -0.58 40.50 -7.11
N GLN A 190 -0.80 41.81 -6.86
CA GLN A 190 -1.03 42.80 -7.91
C GLN A 190 0.32 43.39 -8.36
N SER A 191 0.46 43.56 -9.68
CA SER A 191 1.59 44.24 -10.27
C SER A 191 1.13 45.09 -11.48
N GLY A 192 1.86 46.18 -11.77
CA GLY A 192 1.56 47.07 -12.89
C GLY A 192 1.67 48.54 -12.51
N THR A 193 1.32 49.41 -13.43
CA THR A 193 1.50 50.86 -13.31
C THR A 193 0.53 51.56 -12.34
N ASN A 194 -0.66 51.01 -12.13
CA ASN A 194 -1.76 51.61 -11.36
C ASN A 194 -2.24 50.75 -10.20
N VAL A 195 -1.36 49.94 -9.62
CA VAL A 195 -1.68 49.02 -8.48
C VAL A 195 -2.43 49.65 -7.32
N PRO A 196 -2.10 50.93 -6.89
CA PRO A 196 -2.79 51.57 -5.77
C PRO A 196 -4.30 51.76 -5.98
N TYR A 197 -4.77 51.72 -7.22
CA TYR A 197 -6.18 51.94 -7.57
C TYR A 197 -6.94 50.62 -7.82
N MET A 198 -6.29 49.47 -7.66
CA MET A 198 -6.93 48.15 -7.74
C MET A 198 -7.33 47.65 -6.33
N LYS A 199 -8.42 46.92 -6.27
CA LYS A 199 -8.84 46.23 -5.05
C LYS A 199 -9.06 44.77 -5.36
N ILE A 200 -8.50 43.89 -4.52
CA ILE A 200 -8.78 42.44 -4.54
C ILE A 200 -9.57 42.12 -3.27
N SER A 201 -10.68 41.39 -3.39
CA SER A 201 -11.45 40.90 -2.27
C SER A 201 -10.69 39.80 -1.50
N ALA A 202 -11.21 39.41 -0.34
CA ALA A 202 -10.74 38.19 0.33
C ALA A 202 -11.01 36.95 -0.54
N ILE A 203 -10.11 35.96 -0.43
CA ILE A 203 -10.23 34.68 -1.14
C ILE A 203 -11.38 33.87 -0.50
N ASP A 204 -12.31 33.39 -1.30
CA ASP A 204 -13.38 32.50 -0.84
C ASP A 204 -12.96 31.03 -1.02
N TYR A 205 -12.46 30.42 0.05
CA TYR A 205 -12.08 29.01 0.07
C TYR A 205 -13.29 28.05 0.10
N SER A 206 -14.51 28.55 0.38
CA SER A 206 -15.72 27.71 0.46
C SER A 206 -16.24 27.27 -0.91
N GLN A 207 -15.89 28.00 -1.96
CA GLN A 207 -16.29 27.73 -3.35
C GLN A 207 -15.41 26.71 -4.07
N ASN A 208 -14.55 25.99 -3.32
CA ASN A 208 -13.63 25.04 -3.91
C ASN A 208 -14.33 23.79 -4.45
N ILE A 209 -14.60 23.78 -5.74
CA ILE A 209 -15.06 22.62 -6.48
C ILE A 209 -13.96 22.22 -7.47
N ASN A 210 -13.44 20.99 -7.36
CA ASN A 210 -12.39 20.46 -8.26
C ASN A 210 -11.11 21.30 -8.34
N GLY A 211 -10.65 21.90 -7.23
CA GLY A 211 -9.43 22.69 -7.19
C GLY A 211 -9.58 24.12 -7.70
N ASP A 212 -10.79 24.61 -7.96
CA ASP A 212 -11.07 25.97 -8.42
C ASP A 212 -11.33 26.93 -7.23
N TYR A 213 -10.57 28.03 -7.15
CA TYR A 213 -10.63 29.04 -6.12
C TYR A 213 -10.98 30.41 -6.73
N LYS A 214 -11.94 31.10 -6.13
CA LYS A 214 -12.39 32.45 -6.54
C LYS A 214 -11.79 33.55 -5.67
#